data_a6131271d82b2184a565be4ad5105c99
#
_entry.id   a6131271d82b2184a565be4ad5105c99
#
_cell.length_a   1.000
_cell.length_b   1.000
_cell.length_c   1.000
_cell.angle_alpha   90.00
_cell.angle_beta   90.00
_cell.angle_gamma   90.00
#
_symmetry.space_group_name_H-M   'P 1'
#
loop_
_entity.id
_entity.type
_entity.pdbx_description
1 polymer ?
#
loop_
_entity_poly.entity_id
_entity_poly.type
_entity_poly.pdbx_seq_one_letter_code
_entity_poly.pdbx_strand_id
1 'polypeptide(L)'
;ASDVYKRQVIKRLQEVGCDIADNGDVLVVTPPAWRTDLNEPVELIEEIVRLEGLDDIPLVLPTPRGGRGLSTEQRRRRAVTHALAYSGYVEIIPTPFMSNTLLDTWGLDTDDPSRNTVAVQNPLDADYAVLATTLLPAMLEAVGRNVARGRHDLSLYSVAQTAEKTADESPMPSVEQRPSDAVVEELVSSLPVQHLHAATVAIGNIEPEGPWGDGRAYTWADAIESAQIVARACGVTLDIESAEHLPWHPGRCAKLSVDGVVVGYAGELHPQVLEALDLPEHTCAMEIDLTAVPFNQTLPAPVLSSFPALHQDIALVVDEEVPAESVRRTIEENAGELLEAVELFDVYRSESLGEGKKSLAFGLIFRAPDRTLTDDEASAGRLAAAEAAEKKFGAQMRA
;
A
#
# COMPACT_ATOMS: atom_id res chain seq x y z
N ALA A 1 11.02 57.44 -16.67
CA ALA A 1 11.30 56.00 -16.84
C ALA A 1 10.33 55.30 -17.81
N SER A 2 9.02 55.56 -17.72
CA SER A 2 8.01 54.88 -18.58
C SER A 2 8.20 55.20 -20.08
N ASP A 3 8.54 56.43 -20.45
CA ASP A 3 8.70 56.81 -21.86
C ASP A 3 9.91 56.20 -22.55
N VAL A 4 10.93 55.81 -21.81
CA VAL A 4 12.11 55.11 -22.38
C VAL A 4 11.75 53.69 -22.76
N TYR A 5 11.09 53.00 -21.85
CA TYR A 5 10.62 51.60 -22.09
C TYR A 5 9.57 51.55 -23.22
N LYS A 6 8.64 52.51 -23.23
CA LYS A 6 7.63 52.56 -24.29
C LYS A 6 8.28 52.74 -25.68
N ARG A 7 9.28 53.61 -25.83
CA ARG A 7 10.04 53.77 -27.09
C ARG A 7 10.82 52.54 -27.47
N GLN A 8 11.36 51.82 -26.47
CA GLN A 8 12.08 50.57 -26.72
C GLN A 8 11.12 49.48 -27.26
N VAL A 9 9.95 49.29 -26.61
CA VAL A 9 8.89 48.38 -27.07
C VAL A 9 8.45 48.71 -28.51
N ILE A 10 8.17 50.00 -28.81
CA ILE A 10 7.78 50.41 -30.15
C ILE A 10 8.87 50.09 -31.18
N LYS A 11 10.12 50.35 -30.84
CA LYS A 11 11.26 50.03 -31.72
C LYS A 11 11.33 48.55 -32.01
N ARG A 12 11.22 47.66 -31.00
CA ARG A 12 11.31 46.21 -31.20
C ARG A 12 10.20 45.68 -32.07
N LEU A 13 8.96 46.13 -31.82
CA LEU A 13 7.81 45.73 -32.65
C LEU A 13 7.93 46.21 -34.11
N GLN A 14 8.51 47.41 -34.34
CA GLN A 14 8.79 47.88 -35.68
C GLN A 14 9.90 47.07 -36.36
N GLU A 15 10.92 46.61 -35.64
CA GLU A 15 11.96 45.71 -36.14
C GLU A 15 11.38 44.35 -36.61
N VAL A 16 10.28 43.88 -35.98
CA VAL A 16 9.54 42.70 -36.40
C VAL A 16 8.60 42.98 -37.59
N GLY A 17 8.45 44.23 -37.98
CA GLY A 17 7.63 44.66 -39.14
C GLY A 17 6.19 45.05 -38.75
N CYS A 18 5.91 45.27 -37.47
CA CYS A 18 4.59 45.74 -37.07
C CYS A 18 4.39 47.23 -37.28
N ASP A 19 3.19 47.65 -37.71
CA ASP A 19 2.74 49.04 -37.68
C ASP A 19 2.15 49.38 -36.32
N ILE A 20 2.52 50.56 -35.76
CA ILE A 20 2.13 50.90 -34.41
C ILE A 20 1.47 52.30 -34.41
N ALA A 21 0.25 52.35 -33.87
CA ALA A 21 -0.41 53.60 -33.53
C ALA A 21 -0.37 53.80 -32.01
N ASP A 22 0.22 54.92 -31.59
CA ASP A 22 0.33 55.31 -30.18
C ASP A 22 -0.87 56.17 -29.76
N ASN A 23 -1.78 55.60 -28.96
CA ASN A 23 -2.97 56.28 -28.44
C ASN A 23 -2.81 56.71 -26.96
N GLY A 24 -1.57 56.93 -26.53
CA GLY A 24 -1.27 57.36 -25.15
C GLY A 24 -1.06 56.17 -24.21
N ASP A 25 -2.11 55.69 -23.60
CA ASP A 25 -2.03 54.57 -22.63
C ASP A 25 -2.03 53.19 -23.29
N VAL A 26 -2.43 53.13 -24.57
CA VAL A 26 -2.55 51.85 -25.33
C VAL A 26 -1.81 51.98 -26.65
N LEU A 27 -1.00 51.00 -26.99
CA LEU A 27 -0.41 50.81 -28.30
C LEU A 27 -1.34 49.89 -29.10
N VAL A 28 -1.78 50.34 -30.27
CA VAL A 28 -2.47 49.50 -31.23
C VAL A 28 -1.43 48.99 -32.20
N VAL A 29 -1.22 47.68 -32.21
CA VAL A 29 -0.20 47.01 -33.03
C VAL A 29 -0.90 46.24 -34.14
N THR A 30 -0.45 46.47 -35.38
CA THR A 30 -0.91 45.74 -36.56
C THR A 30 0.25 44.89 -37.07
N PRO A 31 0.20 43.55 -36.90
CA PRO A 31 1.25 42.67 -37.41
C PRO A 31 1.29 42.66 -38.92
N PRO A 32 2.47 42.39 -39.54
CA PRO A 32 2.60 42.25 -40.99
C PRO A 32 1.92 40.96 -41.47
N ALA A 33 1.42 40.96 -42.71
CA ALA A 33 0.63 39.85 -43.27
C ALA A 33 1.34 38.48 -43.29
N TRP A 34 2.67 38.47 -43.21
CA TRP A 34 3.46 37.20 -43.16
C TRP A 34 3.66 36.63 -41.75
N ARG A 35 3.28 37.37 -40.68
CA ARG A 35 3.30 36.95 -39.27
C ARG A 35 1.89 36.59 -38.84
N THR A 36 1.44 35.42 -39.28
CA THR A 36 0.09 34.92 -38.98
C THR A 36 -0.01 34.37 -37.53
N ASP A 37 1.09 34.32 -36.88
CA ASP A 37 1.25 33.87 -35.48
C ASP A 37 0.99 34.99 -34.45
N LEU A 38 1.10 36.26 -34.81
CA LEU A 38 0.98 37.41 -33.91
C LEU A 38 -0.50 37.88 -33.80
N ASN A 39 -1.33 37.10 -33.13
CA ASN A 39 -2.77 37.39 -33.01
C ASN A 39 -3.16 37.94 -31.65
N GLU A 40 -2.38 37.63 -30.62
CA GLU A 40 -2.67 37.98 -29.22
C GLU A 40 -1.58 38.88 -28.63
N PRO A 41 -1.89 39.73 -27.63
CA PRO A 41 -0.91 40.61 -27.00
C PRO A 41 0.29 39.87 -26.37
N VAL A 42 0.08 38.62 -25.89
CA VAL A 42 1.13 37.82 -25.30
C VAL A 42 2.22 37.44 -26.31
N GLU A 43 1.86 37.20 -27.56
CA GLU A 43 2.79 36.89 -28.66
C GLU A 43 3.68 38.11 -29.01
N LEU A 44 3.11 39.32 -28.93
CA LEU A 44 3.89 40.56 -29.09
C LEU A 44 4.87 40.78 -27.93
N ILE A 45 4.47 40.39 -26.69
CA ILE A 45 5.36 40.44 -25.53
C ILE A 45 6.51 39.46 -25.71
N GLU A 46 6.25 38.24 -26.21
CA GLU A 46 7.28 37.24 -26.50
C GLU A 46 8.31 37.76 -27.50
N GLU A 47 7.87 38.40 -28.59
CA GLU A 47 8.78 39.01 -29.57
C GLU A 47 9.68 40.06 -28.94
N ILE A 48 9.13 40.94 -28.09
CA ILE A 48 9.89 41.95 -27.40
C ILE A 48 10.94 41.31 -26.48
N VAL A 49 10.54 40.37 -25.69
CA VAL A 49 11.41 39.68 -24.72
C VAL A 49 12.51 38.92 -25.43
N ARG A 50 12.20 38.24 -26.54
CA ARG A 50 13.18 37.54 -27.39
C ARG A 50 14.25 38.47 -27.95
N LEU A 51 13.86 39.68 -28.35
CA LEU A 51 14.80 40.68 -28.92
C LEU A 51 15.56 41.48 -27.86
N GLU A 52 14.98 41.69 -26.66
CA GLU A 52 15.66 42.36 -25.56
C GLU A 52 16.63 41.43 -24.84
N GLY A 53 16.26 40.14 -24.68
CA GLY A 53 17.04 39.12 -24.02
C GLY A 53 16.22 38.44 -22.89
N LEU A 54 16.15 37.12 -22.96
CA LEU A 54 15.44 36.32 -21.93
C LEU A 54 16.16 36.35 -20.58
N ASP A 55 17.46 36.61 -20.59
CA ASP A 55 18.27 36.67 -19.36
C ASP A 55 17.95 37.90 -18.47
N ASP A 56 17.34 38.93 -19.09
CA ASP A 56 16.91 40.13 -18.38
C ASP A 56 15.60 39.95 -17.60
N ILE A 57 14.90 38.81 -17.78
CA ILE A 57 13.71 38.50 -17.03
C ILE A 57 14.12 38.10 -15.59
N PRO A 58 13.69 38.84 -14.56
CA PRO A 58 14.06 38.51 -13.20
C PRO A 58 13.45 37.18 -12.78
N LEU A 59 14.28 36.31 -12.21
CA LEU A 59 13.85 35.08 -11.56
C LEU A 59 13.04 35.44 -10.31
N VAL A 60 11.72 35.40 -10.43
CA VAL A 60 10.81 35.56 -9.29
C VAL A 60 10.29 34.21 -8.88
N LEU A 61 10.78 33.71 -7.75
CA LEU A 61 10.22 32.49 -7.16
C LEU A 61 8.80 32.79 -6.66
N PRO A 62 7.79 32.03 -7.11
CA PRO A 62 6.45 32.20 -6.59
C PRO A 62 6.43 31.93 -5.08
N THR A 63 5.81 32.82 -4.34
CA THR A 63 5.62 32.60 -2.90
C THR A 63 4.70 31.39 -2.72
N PRO A 64 5.17 30.32 -2.07
CA PRO A 64 4.32 29.16 -1.82
C PRO A 64 3.14 29.58 -0.96
N ARG A 65 1.94 29.22 -1.36
CA ARG A 65 0.77 29.40 -0.49
C ARG A 65 1.00 28.59 0.77
N GLY A 66 0.88 29.24 1.94
CA GLY A 66 0.91 28.56 3.23
C GLY A 66 -0.12 27.42 3.20
N GLY A 67 0.34 26.17 3.34
CA GLY A 67 -0.49 24.99 3.30
C GLY A 67 -0.59 24.35 4.67
N ARG A 68 -1.54 23.42 4.81
CA ARG A 68 -1.71 22.61 6.03
C ARG A 68 -0.70 21.42 6.10
N GLY A 69 0.32 21.41 5.23
CA GLY A 69 1.24 20.30 5.06
C GLY A 69 0.64 19.17 4.22
N LEU A 70 1.08 17.94 4.47
CA LEU A 70 0.61 16.75 3.75
C LEU A 70 -0.84 16.40 4.14
N SER A 71 -1.62 15.92 3.18
CA SER A 71 -2.94 15.32 3.46
C SER A 71 -2.79 14.02 4.28
N THR A 72 -3.90 13.50 4.79
CA THR A 72 -3.90 12.24 5.54
C THR A 72 -3.40 11.08 4.66
N GLU A 73 -3.85 11.01 3.41
CA GLU A 73 -3.43 9.99 2.44
C GLU A 73 -1.94 10.10 2.13
N GLN A 74 -1.44 11.31 1.93
CA GLN A 74 0.00 11.54 1.69
C GLN A 74 0.84 11.13 2.89
N ARG A 75 0.38 11.41 4.12
CA ARG A 75 1.07 10.99 5.35
C ARG A 75 1.05 9.48 5.51
N ARG A 76 -0.09 8.82 5.26
CA ARG A 76 -0.22 7.36 5.26
C ARG A 76 0.74 6.73 4.26
N ARG A 77 0.70 7.14 2.99
CA ARG A 77 1.62 6.66 1.96
C ARG A 77 3.07 6.80 2.40
N ARG A 78 3.46 7.98 2.89
CA ARG A 78 4.83 8.23 3.36
C ARG A 78 5.21 7.34 4.54
N ALA A 79 4.33 7.14 5.52
CA ALA A 79 4.58 6.29 6.68
C ALA A 79 4.83 4.84 6.25
N VAL A 80 3.97 4.29 5.38
CA VAL A 80 4.09 2.92 4.85
C VAL A 80 5.37 2.75 4.04
N THR A 81 5.65 3.67 3.10
CA THR A 81 6.85 3.63 2.28
C THR A 81 8.13 3.62 3.13
N HIS A 82 8.21 4.50 4.15
CA HIS A 82 9.36 4.53 5.05
C HIS A 82 9.47 3.26 5.89
N ALA A 83 8.35 2.74 6.42
CA ALA A 83 8.36 1.54 7.25
C ALA A 83 8.87 0.32 6.47
N LEU A 84 8.42 0.11 5.24
CA LEU A 84 8.89 -0.98 4.38
C LEU A 84 10.36 -0.79 4.00
N ALA A 85 10.77 0.43 3.61
CA ALA A 85 12.17 0.72 3.27
C ALA A 85 13.12 0.48 4.46
N TYR A 86 12.76 0.92 5.67
CA TYR A 86 13.55 0.68 6.88
C TYR A 86 13.57 -0.79 7.31
N SER A 87 12.60 -1.58 6.88
CA SER A 87 12.54 -3.02 7.10
C SER A 87 13.31 -3.83 6.04
N GLY A 88 14.06 -3.17 5.14
CA GLY A 88 14.95 -3.80 4.18
C GLY A 88 14.35 -4.06 2.79
N TYR A 89 13.12 -3.63 2.53
CA TYR A 89 12.52 -3.73 1.21
C TYR A 89 13.00 -2.60 0.29
N VAL A 90 13.19 -2.91 -0.99
CA VAL A 90 13.59 -1.96 -2.04
C VAL A 90 12.37 -1.53 -2.84
N GLU A 91 12.15 -0.23 -2.94
CA GLU A 91 11.03 0.31 -3.71
C GLU A 91 11.23 0.10 -5.21
N ILE A 92 10.18 -0.36 -5.88
CA ILE A 92 10.07 -0.35 -7.33
C ILE A 92 8.84 0.44 -7.75
N ILE A 93 8.91 1.04 -8.92
CA ILE A 93 7.78 1.74 -9.54
C ILE A 93 7.30 0.85 -10.69
N PRO A 94 6.22 0.07 -10.49
CA PRO A 94 5.67 -0.78 -11.52
C PRO A 94 4.98 0.05 -12.60
N THR A 95 4.90 -0.50 -13.81
CA THR A 95 4.00 0.04 -14.84
C THR A 95 2.54 -0.22 -14.42
N PRO A 96 1.61 0.68 -14.72
CA PRO A 96 0.20 0.49 -14.38
C PRO A 96 -0.53 -0.46 -15.34
N PHE A 97 0.17 -1.10 -16.25
CA PHE A 97 -0.39 -1.97 -17.29
C PHE A 97 -0.13 -3.43 -16.99
N MET A 98 -1.08 -4.28 -17.32
CA MET A 98 -0.94 -5.73 -17.24
C MET A 98 -1.61 -6.42 -18.42
N SER A 99 -1.27 -7.70 -18.62
CA SER A 99 -1.96 -8.57 -19.57
C SER A 99 -3.11 -9.30 -18.88
N ASN A 100 -4.29 -9.33 -19.51
CA ASN A 100 -5.43 -10.12 -19.02
C ASN A 100 -5.16 -11.62 -19.04
N THR A 101 -4.29 -12.10 -19.92
CA THR A 101 -3.92 -13.53 -19.97
C THR A 101 -3.18 -13.99 -18.71
N LEU A 102 -2.58 -13.06 -17.97
CA LEU A 102 -1.93 -13.37 -16.71
C LEU A 102 -2.93 -13.84 -15.64
N LEU A 103 -4.12 -13.26 -15.60
CA LEU A 103 -5.18 -13.69 -14.70
C LEU A 103 -5.68 -15.12 -15.02
N ASP A 104 -5.65 -15.52 -16.29
CA ASP A 104 -5.90 -16.90 -16.71
C ASP A 104 -4.79 -17.83 -16.22
N THR A 105 -3.53 -17.39 -16.33
CA THR A 105 -2.36 -18.11 -15.82
C THR A 105 -2.43 -18.33 -14.30
N TRP A 106 -3.01 -17.39 -13.57
CA TRP A 106 -3.24 -17.52 -12.12
C TRP A 106 -4.42 -18.45 -11.78
N GLY A 107 -5.20 -18.84 -12.77
CA GLY A 107 -6.37 -19.72 -12.58
C GLY A 107 -7.56 -19.01 -11.96
N LEU A 108 -7.64 -17.67 -12.06
CA LEU A 108 -8.80 -16.92 -11.57
C LEU A 108 -10.05 -17.25 -12.40
N ASP A 109 -11.19 -17.38 -11.74
CA ASP A 109 -12.48 -17.59 -12.39
C ASP A 109 -12.85 -16.41 -13.29
N THR A 110 -13.73 -16.65 -14.27
CA THR A 110 -14.14 -15.62 -15.25
C THR A 110 -14.91 -14.47 -14.65
N ASP A 111 -15.51 -14.66 -13.49
CA ASP A 111 -16.30 -13.69 -12.72
C ASP A 111 -15.53 -13.09 -11.53
N ASP A 112 -14.22 -13.40 -11.42
CA ASP A 112 -13.37 -12.82 -10.38
C ASP A 112 -13.32 -11.29 -10.52
N PRO A 113 -13.52 -10.53 -9.42
CA PRO A 113 -13.49 -9.05 -9.44
C PRO A 113 -12.21 -8.45 -10.02
N SER A 114 -11.07 -9.13 -9.87
CA SER A 114 -9.80 -8.69 -10.44
C SER A 114 -9.79 -8.60 -11.98
N ARG A 115 -10.81 -9.19 -12.63
CA ARG A 115 -11.01 -9.12 -14.08
C ARG A 115 -11.79 -7.89 -14.54
N ASN A 116 -12.28 -7.06 -13.63
CA ASN A 116 -12.94 -5.79 -13.94
C ASN A 116 -11.92 -4.74 -14.40
N THR A 117 -11.21 -5.05 -15.47
CA THR A 117 -10.12 -4.24 -15.99
C THR A 117 -10.60 -3.10 -16.88
N VAL A 118 -9.83 -2.03 -16.93
CA VAL A 118 -10.01 -0.91 -17.86
C VAL A 118 -9.11 -1.10 -19.07
N ALA A 119 -9.68 -1.22 -20.26
CA ALA A 119 -8.92 -1.34 -21.49
C ALA A 119 -8.32 0.02 -21.90
N VAL A 120 -7.07 0.00 -22.35
CA VAL A 120 -6.38 1.16 -22.91
C VAL A 120 -6.76 1.27 -24.38
N GLN A 121 -7.25 2.42 -24.81
CA GLN A 121 -7.74 2.62 -26.18
C GLN A 121 -6.66 2.47 -27.23
N ASN A 122 -5.43 2.96 -26.96
CA ASN A 122 -4.29 2.90 -27.87
C ASN A 122 -3.05 2.38 -27.12
N PRO A 123 -3.00 1.08 -26.75
CA PRO A 123 -1.86 0.54 -26.02
C PRO A 123 -0.60 0.58 -26.88
N LEU A 124 0.55 0.92 -26.29
CA LEU A 124 1.85 0.84 -26.93
C LEU A 124 2.28 -0.62 -27.19
N ASP A 125 1.86 -1.51 -26.31
CA ASP A 125 2.06 -2.95 -26.38
C ASP A 125 0.70 -3.64 -26.26
N ALA A 126 0.35 -4.44 -27.26
CA ALA A 126 -0.93 -5.16 -27.32
C ALA A 126 -1.08 -6.21 -26.21
N ASP A 127 0.03 -6.73 -25.69
CA ASP A 127 0.03 -7.71 -24.61
C ASP A 127 -0.21 -7.04 -23.24
N TYR A 128 -0.03 -5.73 -23.13
CA TYR A 128 -0.24 -4.91 -21.93
C TYR A 128 -1.32 -3.86 -22.16
N ALA A 129 -2.49 -4.31 -22.54
CA ALA A 129 -3.58 -3.47 -23.03
C ALA A 129 -4.61 -3.05 -21.97
N VAL A 130 -4.42 -3.41 -20.71
CA VAL A 130 -5.35 -3.08 -19.62
C VAL A 130 -4.62 -2.46 -18.44
N LEU A 131 -5.36 -1.64 -17.66
CA LEU A 131 -4.85 -1.14 -16.38
C LEU A 131 -4.89 -2.25 -15.33
N ALA A 132 -3.86 -2.27 -14.49
CA ALA A 132 -3.68 -3.29 -13.47
C ALA A 132 -4.70 -3.11 -12.32
N THR A 133 -5.36 -4.19 -11.94
CA THR A 133 -6.24 -4.30 -10.77
C THR A 133 -5.51 -4.76 -9.51
N THR A 134 -4.24 -5.18 -9.66
CA THR A 134 -3.32 -5.64 -8.60
C THR A 134 -1.89 -5.24 -8.95
N LEU A 135 -1.03 -5.00 -7.96
CA LEU A 135 0.37 -4.63 -8.18
C LEU A 135 1.28 -5.82 -8.47
N LEU A 136 0.84 -7.04 -8.12
CA LEU A 136 1.66 -8.25 -8.20
C LEU A 136 2.19 -8.56 -9.61
N PRO A 137 1.44 -8.41 -10.72
CA PRO A 137 1.95 -8.73 -12.05
C PRO A 137 3.27 -8.06 -12.38
N ALA A 138 3.31 -6.74 -12.30
CA ALA A 138 4.51 -5.97 -12.64
C ALA A 138 5.66 -6.19 -11.63
N MET A 139 5.33 -6.49 -10.37
CA MET A 139 6.33 -6.84 -9.35
C MET A 139 6.95 -8.21 -9.61
N LEU A 140 6.15 -9.22 -9.98
CA LEU A 140 6.65 -10.55 -10.34
C LEU A 140 7.51 -10.53 -11.60
N GLU A 141 7.16 -9.73 -12.61
CA GLU A 141 8.02 -9.48 -13.75
C GLU A 141 9.36 -8.82 -13.34
N ALA A 142 9.33 -7.89 -12.38
CA ALA A 142 10.55 -7.29 -11.86
C ALA A 142 11.43 -8.33 -11.15
N VAL A 143 10.84 -9.26 -10.40
CA VAL A 143 11.55 -10.40 -9.80
C VAL A 143 12.20 -11.24 -10.90
N GLY A 144 11.43 -11.69 -11.91
CA GLY A 144 11.96 -12.51 -13.02
C GLY A 144 13.14 -11.83 -13.74
N ARG A 145 13.03 -10.53 -14.02
CA ARG A 145 14.15 -9.75 -14.60
C ARG A 145 15.39 -9.69 -13.73
N ASN A 146 15.24 -9.65 -12.41
CA ASN A 146 16.37 -9.64 -11.48
C ASN A 146 16.98 -11.02 -11.33
N VAL A 147 16.17 -12.07 -11.24
CA VAL A 147 16.62 -13.48 -11.22
C VAL A 147 17.44 -13.80 -12.47
N ALA A 148 16.96 -13.42 -13.66
CA ALA A 148 17.68 -13.57 -14.92
C ALA A 148 19.04 -12.84 -14.96
N ARG A 149 19.26 -11.86 -14.04
CA ARG A 149 20.53 -11.14 -13.86
C ARG A 149 21.36 -11.66 -12.69
N GLY A 150 21.01 -12.83 -12.14
CA GLY A 150 21.75 -13.50 -11.06
C GLY A 150 21.45 -12.94 -9.67
N ARG A 151 20.32 -12.22 -9.47
CA ARG A 151 19.88 -11.79 -8.13
C ARG A 151 18.89 -12.81 -7.60
N HIS A 152 19.26 -13.51 -6.53
CA HIS A 152 18.45 -14.61 -5.98
C HIS A 152 17.86 -14.29 -4.60
N ASP A 153 18.35 -13.27 -3.92
CA ASP A 153 17.80 -12.77 -2.66
C ASP A 153 17.25 -11.36 -2.93
N LEU A 154 15.93 -11.21 -2.91
CA LEU A 154 15.23 -9.98 -3.23
C LEU A 154 14.08 -9.72 -2.25
N SER A 155 13.94 -8.46 -1.87
CA SER A 155 12.84 -7.93 -1.07
C SER A 155 12.37 -6.65 -1.73
N LEU A 156 11.32 -6.74 -2.52
CA LEU A 156 10.79 -5.61 -3.28
C LEU A 156 9.46 -5.14 -2.69
N TYR A 157 9.21 -3.83 -2.75
CA TYR A 157 7.89 -3.28 -2.45
C TYR A 157 7.47 -2.20 -3.45
N SER A 158 6.19 -1.97 -3.51
CA SER A 158 5.60 -0.85 -4.24
C SER A 158 4.39 -0.28 -3.50
N VAL A 159 4.18 1.03 -3.65
CA VAL A 159 2.96 1.71 -3.22
C VAL A 159 2.43 2.51 -4.40
N ALA A 160 1.43 1.96 -5.08
CA ALA A 160 0.89 2.50 -6.32
C ALA A 160 -0.63 2.33 -6.39
N GLN A 161 -1.24 3.00 -7.37
CA GLN A 161 -2.68 2.89 -7.62
C GLN A 161 -2.97 1.70 -8.55
N THR A 162 -4.04 0.99 -8.22
CA THR A 162 -4.72 0.05 -9.10
C THR A 162 -5.93 0.72 -9.74
N ALA A 163 -6.51 0.14 -10.78
CA ALA A 163 -7.69 0.69 -11.44
C ALA A 163 -8.71 -0.42 -11.71
N GLU A 164 -9.92 -0.26 -11.19
CA GLU A 164 -11.02 -1.20 -11.37
C GLU A 164 -12.18 -0.53 -12.10
N LYS A 165 -12.68 -1.20 -13.14
CA LYS A 165 -13.88 -0.76 -13.86
C LYS A 165 -15.11 -1.04 -13.02
N THR A 166 -15.87 -0.01 -12.69
CA THR A 166 -17.08 -0.12 -11.87
C THR A 166 -18.36 0.27 -12.59
N ALA A 167 -18.24 0.97 -13.73
CA ALA A 167 -19.37 1.43 -14.51
C ALA A 167 -19.04 1.39 -16.02
N ASP A 168 -20.08 1.49 -16.84
CA ASP A 168 -19.90 1.68 -18.27
C ASP A 168 -19.42 3.10 -18.56
N GLU A 169 -18.72 3.25 -19.69
CA GLU A 169 -18.16 4.54 -20.11
C GLU A 169 -19.30 5.51 -20.45
N SER A 170 -19.26 6.71 -19.90
CA SER A 170 -20.11 7.82 -20.32
C SER A 170 -19.58 8.44 -21.60
N PRO A 171 -20.46 8.77 -22.57
CA PRO A 171 -20.01 9.42 -23.80
C PRO A 171 -19.45 10.81 -23.50
N MET A 172 -18.35 11.17 -24.19
CA MET A 172 -17.78 12.50 -24.07
C MET A 172 -18.78 13.56 -24.56
N PRO A 173 -19.03 14.62 -23.77
CA PRO A 173 -19.89 15.71 -24.17
C PRO A 173 -19.24 16.56 -25.29
N SER A 174 -20.07 17.35 -26.03
CA SER A 174 -19.55 18.35 -26.96
C SER A 174 -18.68 19.36 -26.21
N VAL A 175 -17.56 19.75 -26.84
CA VAL A 175 -16.64 20.78 -26.33
C VAL A 175 -16.98 22.19 -26.81
N GLU A 176 -18.04 22.36 -27.59
CA GLU A 176 -18.46 23.68 -28.15
C GLU A 176 -18.93 24.65 -27.04
N GLN A 177 -19.43 24.09 -25.94
CA GLN A 177 -19.85 24.87 -24.77
C GLN A 177 -19.57 24.06 -23.49
N ARG A 178 -19.46 24.76 -22.36
CA ARG A 178 -19.29 24.10 -21.05
C ARG A 178 -20.45 23.14 -20.79
N PRO A 179 -20.18 21.84 -20.47
CA PRO A 179 -21.21 20.90 -20.06
C PRO A 179 -21.93 21.36 -18.78
N SER A 180 -23.17 20.91 -18.59
CA SER A 180 -23.87 21.13 -17.33
C SER A 180 -23.20 20.36 -16.18
N ASP A 181 -23.40 20.81 -14.94
CA ASP A 181 -22.84 20.15 -13.76
C ASP A 181 -23.32 18.69 -13.64
N ALA A 182 -24.56 18.38 -14.05
CA ALA A 182 -25.07 17.00 -14.10
C ALA A 182 -24.28 16.09 -15.07
N VAL A 183 -23.91 16.60 -16.25
CA VAL A 183 -23.07 15.86 -17.20
C VAL A 183 -21.66 15.65 -16.65
N VAL A 184 -21.12 16.65 -15.93
CA VAL A 184 -19.81 16.52 -15.27
C VAL A 184 -19.87 15.48 -14.16
N GLU A 185 -20.94 15.45 -13.34
CA GLU A 185 -21.14 14.44 -12.30
C GLU A 185 -21.26 13.03 -12.89
N GLU A 186 -21.98 12.86 -14.00
CA GLU A 186 -22.09 11.59 -14.71
C GLU A 186 -20.71 11.11 -15.22
N LEU A 187 -19.94 11.99 -15.84
CA LEU A 187 -18.57 11.68 -16.28
C LEU A 187 -17.66 11.29 -15.11
N VAL A 188 -17.72 12.01 -14.02
CA VAL A 188 -16.91 11.70 -12.83
C VAL A 188 -17.32 10.37 -12.22
N SER A 189 -18.63 10.05 -12.18
CA SER A 189 -19.12 8.77 -11.65
C SER A 189 -18.81 7.56 -12.53
N SER A 190 -18.52 7.77 -13.83
CA SER A 190 -18.10 6.72 -14.75
C SER A 190 -16.59 6.43 -14.74
N LEU A 191 -15.81 7.24 -14.00
CA LEU A 191 -14.37 6.99 -13.88
C LEU A 191 -14.10 5.68 -13.12
N PRO A 192 -13.07 4.93 -13.52
CA PRO A 192 -12.62 3.77 -12.76
C PRO A 192 -12.32 4.13 -11.31
N VAL A 193 -12.61 3.23 -10.39
CA VAL A 193 -12.17 3.38 -9.01
C VAL A 193 -10.67 3.10 -8.96
N GLN A 194 -9.93 3.99 -8.28
CA GLN A 194 -8.49 3.89 -8.16
C GLN A 194 -8.12 3.79 -6.68
N HIS A 195 -7.84 2.56 -6.24
CA HIS A 195 -7.38 2.27 -4.90
C HIS A 195 -5.86 2.42 -4.81
N LEU A 196 -5.38 2.91 -3.68
CA LEU A 196 -3.95 2.91 -3.38
C LEU A 196 -3.60 1.60 -2.69
N HIS A 197 -2.77 0.78 -3.31
CA HIS A 197 -2.28 -0.47 -2.76
C HIS A 197 -0.83 -0.36 -2.29
N ALA A 198 -0.47 -1.17 -1.30
CA ALA A 198 0.91 -1.49 -0.96
C ALA A 198 1.11 -2.99 -1.18
N ALA A 199 2.18 -3.36 -1.86
CA ALA A 199 2.53 -4.75 -2.08
C ALA A 199 4.02 -5.00 -1.83
N THR A 200 4.33 -6.22 -1.38
CA THR A 200 5.69 -6.73 -1.26
C THR A 200 5.83 -8.04 -2.01
N VAL A 201 7.01 -8.29 -2.58
CA VAL A 201 7.40 -9.60 -3.12
C VAL A 201 8.83 -9.89 -2.68
N ALA A 202 9.04 -11.09 -2.14
CA ALA A 202 10.35 -11.52 -1.64
C ALA A 202 10.68 -12.94 -2.09
N ILE A 203 11.96 -13.17 -2.41
CA ILE A 203 12.53 -14.46 -2.80
C ILE A 203 13.88 -14.69 -2.14
N GLY A 204 14.29 -15.95 -2.05
CA GLY A 204 15.60 -16.35 -1.53
C GLY A 204 15.71 -16.21 -0.02
N ASN A 205 16.79 -15.63 0.47
CA ASN A 205 17.06 -15.51 1.89
C ASN A 205 16.76 -14.11 2.42
N ILE A 206 16.05 -14.03 3.54
CA ILE A 206 15.90 -12.80 4.32
C ILE A 206 17.18 -12.52 5.14
N GLU A 207 17.81 -13.58 5.64
CA GLU A 207 19.09 -13.53 6.31
C GLU A 207 20.11 -14.30 5.46
N PRO A 208 21.09 -13.61 4.87
CA PRO A 208 22.09 -14.30 4.06
C PRO A 208 23.01 -15.18 4.92
N GLU A 209 23.44 -16.32 4.36
CA GLU A 209 24.47 -17.16 4.97
C GLU A 209 25.77 -16.36 5.18
N GLY A 210 26.39 -16.51 6.32
CA GLY A 210 27.61 -15.77 6.62
C GLY A 210 28.28 -16.18 7.94
N PRO A 211 29.23 -15.36 8.41
CA PRO A 211 29.98 -15.65 9.66
C PRO A 211 29.12 -15.74 10.91
N TRP A 212 27.86 -15.26 10.82
CA TRP A 212 26.93 -15.18 11.95
C TRP A 212 25.92 -16.33 12.00
N GLY A 213 25.85 -17.17 10.94
CA GLY A 213 24.94 -18.32 10.86
C GLY A 213 24.64 -18.77 9.45
N ASP A 214 23.81 -19.81 9.37
CA ASP A 214 23.47 -20.53 8.14
C ASP A 214 22.42 -19.78 7.28
N GLY A 215 22.09 -18.55 7.60
CA GLY A 215 21.05 -17.82 6.88
C GLY A 215 19.63 -18.37 7.10
N ARG A 216 18.62 -17.63 6.61
CA ARG A 216 17.22 -18.02 6.70
C ARG A 216 16.46 -17.61 5.45
N ALA A 217 15.81 -18.57 4.82
CA ALA A 217 14.96 -18.32 3.67
C ALA A 217 13.67 -17.56 4.05
N TYR A 218 13.13 -16.82 3.08
CA TYR A 218 11.77 -16.24 3.20
C TYR A 218 10.72 -17.34 3.32
N THR A 219 9.70 -17.05 4.11
CA THR A 219 8.54 -17.91 4.31
C THR A 219 7.25 -17.10 4.24
N TRP A 220 6.10 -17.79 4.20
CA TRP A 220 4.79 -17.15 4.30
C TRP A 220 4.64 -16.25 5.55
N ALA A 221 5.35 -16.57 6.64
CA ALA A 221 5.32 -15.77 7.86
C ALA A 221 5.97 -14.38 7.65
N ASP A 222 7.02 -14.29 6.83
CA ASP A 222 7.68 -13.02 6.51
C ASP A 222 6.79 -12.15 5.62
N ALA A 223 5.97 -12.76 4.73
CA ALA A 223 4.96 -12.03 3.99
C ALA A 223 3.89 -11.43 4.91
N ILE A 224 3.44 -12.18 5.91
CA ILE A 224 2.51 -11.69 6.94
C ILE A 224 3.16 -10.58 7.77
N GLU A 225 4.43 -10.72 8.14
CA GLU A 225 5.16 -9.66 8.86
C GLU A 225 5.24 -8.37 8.03
N SER A 226 5.44 -8.46 6.70
CA SER A 226 5.40 -7.27 5.84
C SER A 226 4.04 -6.54 5.89
N ALA A 227 2.94 -7.30 6.00
CA ALA A 227 1.61 -6.75 6.22
C ALA A 227 1.48 -6.06 7.59
N GLN A 228 2.03 -6.67 8.64
CA GLN A 228 2.04 -6.08 9.98
C GLN A 228 2.89 -4.81 10.05
N ILE A 229 3.99 -4.72 9.29
CA ILE A 229 4.78 -3.49 9.13
C ILE A 229 3.90 -2.37 8.57
N VAL A 230 3.13 -2.66 7.51
CA VAL A 230 2.17 -1.70 6.91
C VAL A 230 1.11 -1.28 7.93
N ALA A 231 0.53 -2.22 8.65
CA ALA A 231 -0.50 -1.95 9.66
C ALA A 231 0.02 -1.08 10.80
N ARG A 232 1.19 -1.41 11.36
CA ARG A 232 1.85 -0.59 12.38
C ARG A 232 2.15 0.82 11.89
N ALA A 233 2.56 0.98 10.63
CA ALA A 233 2.79 2.30 10.03
C ALA A 233 1.48 3.11 9.90
N CYS A 234 0.34 2.44 9.77
CA CYS A 234 -0.98 3.05 9.76
C CYS A 234 -1.59 3.23 11.16
N GLY A 235 -0.96 2.68 12.20
CA GLY A 235 -1.47 2.72 13.58
C GLY A 235 -2.69 1.84 13.80
N VAL A 236 -2.77 0.70 13.09
CA VAL A 236 -3.85 -0.30 13.21
C VAL A 236 -3.29 -1.68 13.50
N THR A 237 -4.14 -2.57 13.98
CA THR A 237 -3.85 -3.99 14.16
C THR A 237 -4.59 -4.79 13.11
N LEU A 238 -3.93 -5.80 12.53
CA LEU A 238 -4.55 -6.73 11.59
C LEU A 238 -5.14 -7.92 12.32
N ASP A 239 -6.33 -8.30 11.89
CA ASP A 239 -6.88 -9.62 12.10
C ASP A 239 -6.37 -10.54 10.99
N ILE A 240 -5.73 -11.65 11.37
CA ILE A 240 -5.06 -12.56 10.46
C ILE A 240 -5.72 -13.93 10.56
N GLU A 241 -6.24 -14.42 9.45
CA GLU A 241 -6.91 -15.71 9.35
C GLU A 241 -6.36 -16.52 8.18
N SER A 242 -6.29 -17.84 8.32
CA SER A 242 -5.96 -18.71 7.19
C SER A 242 -7.03 -18.61 6.12
N ALA A 243 -6.63 -18.57 4.85
CA ALA A 243 -7.55 -18.44 3.72
C ALA A 243 -7.03 -19.18 2.48
N GLU A 244 -7.94 -19.38 1.54
CA GLU A 244 -7.62 -19.82 0.17
C GLU A 244 -7.98 -18.67 -0.76
N HIS A 245 -6.99 -18.09 -1.42
CA HIS A 245 -7.17 -16.98 -2.34
C HIS A 245 -6.05 -16.96 -3.38
N LEU A 246 -6.39 -17.07 -4.66
CA LEU A 246 -5.40 -16.98 -5.74
C LEU A 246 -4.87 -15.53 -5.87
N PRO A 247 -3.59 -15.34 -6.18
CA PRO A 247 -2.59 -16.33 -6.59
C PRO A 247 -1.77 -16.99 -5.45
N TRP A 248 -2.22 -16.93 -4.19
CA TRP A 248 -1.50 -17.51 -3.05
C TRP A 248 -1.74 -19.01 -2.92
N HIS A 249 -0.81 -19.69 -2.25
CA HIS A 249 -0.87 -21.12 -1.93
C HIS A 249 -2.00 -21.40 -0.92
N PRO A 250 -2.91 -22.34 -1.16
CA PRO A 250 -4.10 -22.54 -0.31
C PRO A 250 -3.80 -22.89 1.15
N GLY A 251 -2.65 -23.52 1.43
CA GLY A 251 -2.23 -23.86 2.79
C GLY A 251 -1.27 -22.83 3.45
N ARG A 252 -0.90 -21.75 2.73
CA ARG A 252 0.09 -20.75 3.19
C ARG A 252 -0.33 -19.34 2.81
N CYS A 253 -1.62 -19.08 2.88
CA CYS A 253 -2.25 -17.78 2.61
C CYS A 253 -2.95 -17.29 3.85
N ALA A 254 -2.76 -16.02 4.16
CA ALA A 254 -3.47 -15.30 5.19
C ALA A 254 -4.37 -14.23 4.58
N LYS A 255 -5.62 -14.20 5.01
CA LYS A 255 -6.55 -13.09 4.83
C LYS A 255 -6.27 -12.05 5.91
N LEU A 256 -6.17 -10.80 5.50
CA LEU A 256 -5.87 -9.66 6.35
C LEU A 256 -7.11 -8.78 6.47
N SER A 257 -7.53 -8.48 7.70
CA SER A 257 -8.70 -7.64 7.96
C SER A 257 -8.40 -6.59 9.02
N VAL A 258 -9.10 -5.46 8.94
CA VAL A 258 -9.12 -4.41 9.98
C VAL A 258 -10.58 -4.12 10.30
N ASP A 259 -10.96 -4.22 11.57
CA ASP A 259 -12.32 -4.00 12.05
C ASP A 259 -13.38 -4.81 11.26
N GLY A 260 -13.03 -6.04 10.87
CA GLY A 260 -13.88 -6.95 10.09
C GLY A 260 -13.94 -6.67 8.58
N VAL A 261 -13.25 -5.64 8.09
CA VAL A 261 -13.13 -5.34 6.65
C VAL A 261 -11.86 -6.02 6.11
N VAL A 262 -12.01 -6.86 5.08
CA VAL A 262 -10.86 -7.47 4.40
C VAL A 262 -10.10 -6.38 3.64
N VAL A 263 -8.80 -6.27 3.93
CA VAL A 263 -7.92 -5.26 3.31
C VAL A 263 -6.87 -5.88 2.39
N GLY A 264 -6.67 -7.19 2.40
CA GLY A 264 -5.69 -7.83 1.54
C GLY A 264 -5.33 -9.26 1.92
N TYR A 265 -4.25 -9.75 1.32
CA TYR A 265 -3.74 -11.09 1.52
C TYR A 265 -2.21 -11.10 1.58
N ALA A 266 -1.67 -12.10 2.30
CA ALA A 266 -0.22 -12.30 2.39
C ALA A 266 0.09 -13.79 2.51
N GLY A 267 1.23 -14.22 1.97
CA GLY A 267 1.65 -15.60 2.04
C GLY A 267 2.63 -16.00 0.96
N GLU A 268 2.77 -17.28 0.73
CA GLU A 268 3.54 -17.87 -0.36
C GLU A 268 2.66 -17.98 -1.61
N LEU A 269 3.21 -17.71 -2.78
CA LEU A 269 2.46 -17.84 -4.03
C LEU A 269 2.26 -19.30 -4.44
N HIS A 270 1.19 -19.54 -5.21
CA HIS A 270 0.82 -20.88 -5.66
C HIS A 270 1.89 -21.48 -6.59
N PRO A 271 2.33 -22.73 -6.39
CA PRO A 271 3.39 -23.36 -7.22
C PRO A 271 3.12 -23.32 -8.72
N GLN A 272 1.87 -23.54 -9.14
CA GLN A 272 1.50 -23.47 -10.56
C GLN A 272 1.67 -22.05 -11.15
N VAL A 273 1.43 -21.01 -10.35
CA VAL A 273 1.66 -19.62 -10.76
C VAL A 273 3.16 -19.36 -10.93
N LEU A 274 3.97 -19.85 -9.99
CA LEU A 274 5.42 -19.70 -10.04
C LEU A 274 6.03 -20.45 -11.23
N GLU A 275 5.60 -21.69 -11.48
CA GLU A 275 6.02 -22.49 -12.64
C GLU A 275 5.67 -21.79 -13.97
N ALA A 276 4.45 -21.31 -14.10
CA ALA A 276 3.99 -20.62 -15.31
C ALA A 276 4.73 -19.30 -15.60
N LEU A 277 5.26 -18.65 -14.56
CA LEU A 277 6.00 -17.39 -14.67
C LEU A 277 7.53 -17.58 -14.61
N ASP A 278 8.01 -18.82 -14.54
CA ASP A 278 9.45 -19.16 -14.37
C ASP A 278 10.08 -18.40 -13.17
N LEU A 279 9.38 -18.42 -12.04
CA LEU A 279 9.80 -17.76 -10.80
C LEU A 279 10.30 -18.80 -9.77
N PRO A 280 11.19 -18.40 -8.85
CA PRO A 280 11.68 -19.27 -7.80
C PRO A 280 10.55 -19.83 -6.92
N GLU A 281 10.73 -21.09 -6.51
CA GLU A 281 9.88 -21.70 -5.49
C GLU A 281 9.89 -20.86 -4.21
N HIS A 282 8.80 -20.95 -3.43
CA HIS A 282 8.65 -20.21 -2.17
C HIS A 282 8.69 -18.67 -2.31
N THR A 283 8.38 -18.14 -3.49
CA THR A 283 8.16 -16.69 -3.64
C THR A 283 7.03 -16.25 -2.72
N CYS A 284 7.34 -15.30 -1.85
CA CYS A 284 6.39 -14.73 -0.87
C CYS A 284 5.87 -13.39 -1.34
N ALA A 285 4.58 -13.13 -1.14
CA ALA A 285 3.94 -11.87 -1.54
C ALA A 285 2.90 -11.40 -0.52
N MET A 286 2.75 -10.09 -0.43
CA MET A 286 1.67 -9.42 0.28
C MET A 286 1.10 -8.32 -0.59
N GLU A 287 -0.22 -8.13 -0.56
CA GLU A 287 -0.88 -6.96 -1.13
C GLU A 287 -2.01 -6.49 -0.21
N ILE A 288 -2.03 -5.18 0.08
CA ILE A 288 -3.02 -4.52 0.94
C ILE A 288 -3.57 -3.29 0.21
N ASP A 289 -4.90 -3.16 0.17
CA ASP A 289 -5.58 -1.92 -0.20
C ASP A 289 -5.46 -0.89 0.93
N LEU A 290 -4.52 0.03 0.79
CA LEU A 290 -4.33 1.12 1.75
C LEU A 290 -5.52 2.08 1.80
N THR A 291 -6.35 2.16 0.76
CA THR A 291 -7.54 3.02 0.76
C THR A 291 -8.54 2.54 1.79
N ALA A 292 -8.65 1.21 1.96
CA ALA A 292 -9.52 0.57 2.94
C ALA A 292 -8.95 0.57 4.37
N VAL A 293 -7.62 0.78 4.54
CA VAL A 293 -6.98 0.78 5.86
C VAL A 293 -7.14 2.14 6.54
N PRO A 294 -7.68 2.24 7.76
CA PRO A 294 -7.67 3.47 8.56
C PRO A 294 -6.24 3.98 8.81
N PHE A 295 -6.09 5.28 9.01
CA PHE A 295 -4.80 5.88 9.34
C PHE A 295 -4.87 6.65 10.66
N ASN A 296 -4.38 6.05 11.73
CA ASN A 296 -4.33 6.61 13.07
C ASN A 296 -2.98 7.30 13.29
N GLN A 297 -2.95 8.62 13.12
CA GLN A 297 -1.71 9.41 13.27
C GLN A 297 -1.25 9.52 14.71
N THR A 298 -2.19 9.47 15.64
CA THR A 298 -1.92 9.61 17.07
C THR A 298 -2.37 8.34 17.75
N LEU A 299 -1.40 7.56 18.20
CA LEU A 299 -1.68 6.40 19.04
C LEU A 299 -1.93 6.88 20.47
N PRO A 300 -2.86 6.25 21.21
CA PRO A 300 -3.03 6.53 22.62
C PRO A 300 -1.73 6.20 23.37
N ALA A 301 -1.40 7.01 24.35
CA ALA A 301 -0.26 6.70 25.22
C ALA A 301 -0.54 5.38 25.97
N PRO A 302 0.47 4.52 26.13
CA PRO A 302 0.29 3.32 26.91
C PRO A 302 -0.06 3.67 28.36
N VAL A 303 -0.95 2.90 28.96
CA VAL A 303 -1.27 3.02 30.39
C VAL A 303 -0.09 2.45 31.17
N LEU A 304 0.67 3.32 31.82
CA LEU A 304 1.81 2.92 32.64
C LEU A 304 1.37 2.78 34.09
N SER A 305 1.58 1.59 34.66
CA SER A 305 1.39 1.34 36.07
C SER A 305 2.75 1.33 36.77
N SER A 306 2.85 1.93 37.95
CA SER A 306 4.01 1.85 38.83
C SER A 306 4.05 0.58 39.70
N PHE A 307 3.02 -0.25 39.60
CA PHE A 307 2.94 -1.50 40.34
C PHE A 307 3.60 -2.65 39.58
N PRO A 308 4.20 -3.65 40.29
CA PRO A 308 4.84 -4.79 39.63
C PRO A 308 3.80 -5.67 38.90
N ALA A 309 4.24 -6.23 37.75
CA ALA A 309 3.45 -7.24 37.06
C ALA A 309 3.60 -8.62 37.73
N LEU A 310 2.58 -9.45 37.57
CA LEU A 310 2.63 -10.89 37.85
C LEU A 310 2.68 -11.65 36.53
N HIS A 311 3.63 -12.58 36.42
CA HIS A 311 3.79 -13.43 35.27
C HIS A 311 3.25 -14.83 35.59
N GLN A 312 2.43 -15.37 34.72
CA GLN A 312 1.95 -16.73 34.79
C GLN A 312 2.00 -17.38 33.43
N ASP A 313 2.22 -18.69 33.40
CA ASP A 313 2.24 -19.44 32.14
C ASP A 313 1.00 -20.33 32.07
N ILE A 314 0.54 -20.56 30.85
CA ILE A 314 -0.51 -21.51 30.52
C ILE A 314 -0.11 -22.34 29.32
N ALA A 315 -0.13 -23.66 29.45
CA ALA A 315 0.10 -24.58 28.34
C ALA A 315 -1.20 -25.32 28.01
N LEU A 316 -1.64 -25.20 26.76
CA LEU A 316 -2.91 -25.74 26.26
C LEU A 316 -2.66 -26.74 25.15
N VAL A 317 -3.11 -27.98 25.32
CA VAL A 317 -3.08 -29.01 24.27
C VAL A 317 -4.36 -28.86 23.46
N VAL A 318 -4.18 -28.64 22.15
CA VAL A 318 -5.24 -28.46 21.17
C VAL A 318 -5.00 -29.36 19.95
N ASP A 319 -6.01 -29.54 19.12
CA ASP A 319 -5.84 -30.20 17.82
C ASP A 319 -4.91 -29.39 16.90
N GLU A 320 -4.15 -30.08 16.04
CA GLU A 320 -3.14 -29.46 15.19
C GLU A 320 -3.71 -28.36 14.28
N GLU A 321 -4.97 -28.51 13.85
CA GLU A 321 -5.66 -27.56 12.98
C GLU A 321 -6.08 -26.26 13.66
N VAL A 322 -6.12 -26.23 15.01
CA VAL A 322 -6.53 -25.03 15.76
C VAL A 322 -5.44 -23.94 15.65
N PRO A 323 -5.73 -22.77 15.07
CA PRO A 323 -4.75 -21.71 14.96
C PRO A 323 -4.34 -21.17 16.36
N ALA A 324 -3.04 -20.98 16.58
CA ALA A 324 -2.55 -20.44 17.87
C ALA A 324 -3.13 -19.05 18.17
N GLU A 325 -3.33 -18.22 17.15
CA GLU A 325 -3.94 -16.89 17.28
C GLU A 325 -5.39 -16.96 17.78
N SER A 326 -6.16 -17.95 17.34
CA SER A 326 -7.53 -18.15 17.84
C SER A 326 -7.55 -18.49 19.34
N VAL A 327 -6.54 -19.25 19.80
CA VAL A 327 -6.37 -19.57 21.22
C VAL A 327 -5.91 -18.33 21.99
N ARG A 328 -4.92 -17.59 21.47
CA ARG A 328 -4.42 -16.34 22.06
C ARG A 328 -5.55 -15.33 22.29
N ARG A 329 -6.38 -15.07 21.26
CA ARG A 329 -7.56 -14.18 21.39
C ARG A 329 -8.55 -14.66 22.42
N THR A 330 -8.81 -15.96 22.47
CA THR A 330 -9.72 -16.52 23.48
C THR A 330 -9.20 -16.33 24.90
N ILE A 331 -7.88 -16.44 25.10
CA ILE A 331 -7.23 -16.12 26.37
C ILE A 331 -7.42 -14.62 26.68
N GLU A 332 -7.10 -13.75 25.74
CA GLU A 332 -7.17 -12.28 25.90
C GLU A 332 -8.57 -11.80 26.24
N GLU A 333 -9.59 -12.34 25.59
CA GLU A 333 -11.00 -11.99 25.81
C GLU A 333 -11.57 -12.49 27.16
N ASN A 334 -10.96 -13.53 27.74
CA ASN A 334 -11.55 -14.22 28.92
C ASN A 334 -10.68 -14.17 30.18
N ALA A 335 -9.42 -13.74 30.10
CA ALA A 335 -8.56 -13.64 31.29
C ALA A 335 -8.86 -12.42 32.19
N GLY A 336 -9.76 -11.52 31.75
CA GLY A 336 -10.24 -10.38 32.51
C GLY A 336 -9.41 -9.11 32.33
N GLU A 337 -9.91 -8.00 32.93
CA GLU A 337 -9.35 -6.65 32.74
C GLU A 337 -7.93 -6.43 33.30
N LEU A 338 -7.45 -7.34 34.13
CA LEU A 338 -6.11 -7.28 34.73
C LEU A 338 -5.04 -7.87 33.82
N LEU A 339 -5.42 -8.53 32.73
CA LEU A 339 -4.48 -9.04 31.74
C LEU A 339 -3.90 -7.86 30.93
N GLU A 340 -2.58 -7.69 31.00
CA GLU A 340 -1.86 -6.66 30.25
C GLU A 340 -1.37 -7.18 28.90
N ALA A 341 -0.90 -8.44 28.84
CA ALA A 341 -0.37 -9.05 27.63
C ALA A 341 -0.47 -10.58 27.63
N VAL A 342 -0.55 -11.14 26.42
CA VAL A 342 -0.48 -12.59 26.14
C VAL A 342 0.56 -12.81 25.05
N GLU A 343 1.54 -13.66 25.29
CA GLU A 343 2.62 -13.96 24.36
C GLU A 343 2.76 -15.47 24.17
N LEU A 344 2.70 -15.95 22.92
CA LEU A 344 3.02 -17.34 22.59
C LEU A 344 4.53 -17.50 22.58
N PHE A 345 5.09 -18.33 23.47
CA PHE A 345 6.54 -18.52 23.57
C PHE A 345 7.01 -19.93 23.18
N ASP A 346 6.09 -20.93 23.12
CA ASP A 346 6.44 -22.28 22.69
C ASP A 346 5.29 -23.01 21.99
N VAL A 347 5.64 -23.80 20.96
CA VAL A 347 4.74 -24.70 20.24
C VAL A 347 5.35 -26.09 20.21
N TYR A 348 4.90 -26.95 21.09
CA TYR A 348 5.48 -28.28 21.28
C TYR A 348 4.61 -29.36 20.63
N ARG A 349 5.28 -30.27 19.90
CA ARG A 349 4.67 -31.43 19.25
C ARG A 349 5.39 -32.69 19.70
N SER A 350 4.63 -33.68 20.12
CA SER A 350 5.18 -34.98 20.53
C SER A 350 4.11 -36.06 20.46
N GLU A 351 4.50 -37.26 20.18
CA GLU A 351 3.63 -38.44 20.22
C GLU A 351 2.95 -38.62 21.59
N SER A 352 3.56 -38.12 22.67
CA SER A 352 3.01 -38.19 24.04
C SER A 352 1.77 -37.29 24.24
N LEU A 353 1.50 -36.33 23.35
CA LEU A 353 0.31 -35.47 23.37
C LEU A 353 -0.91 -36.12 22.71
N GLY A 354 -0.70 -37.19 21.93
CA GLY A 354 -1.66 -37.81 21.06
C GLY A 354 -1.48 -37.43 19.60
N GLU A 355 -1.92 -38.28 18.69
CA GLU A 355 -1.83 -38.03 17.26
C GLU A 355 -2.70 -36.81 16.86
N GLY A 356 -2.15 -35.92 16.02
CA GLY A 356 -2.85 -34.72 15.54
C GLY A 356 -3.05 -33.63 16.60
N LYS A 357 -2.21 -33.62 17.66
CA LYS A 357 -2.26 -32.59 18.71
C LYS A 357 -0.96 -31.83 18.85
N LYS A 358 -1.09 -30.56 19.29
CA LYS A 358 0.00 -29.69 19.68
C LYS A 358 -0.26 -29.04 21.02
N SER A 359 0.79 -28.67 21.75
CA SER A 359 0.73 -27.88 22.96
C SER A 359 1.19 -26.46 22.65
N LEU A 360 0.36 -25.48 22.97
CA LEU A 360 0.64 -24.06 22.85
C LEU A 360 0.92 -23.50 24.24
N ALA A 361 2.09 -22.91 24.46
CA ALA A 361 2.46 -22.30 25.72
C ALA A 361 2.46 -20.78 25.61
N PHE A 362 1.65 -20.14 26.46
CA PHE A 362 1.48 -18.69 26.50
C PHE A 362 1.96 -18.14 27.83
N GLY A 363 2.76 -17.06 27.77
CA GLY A 363 3.06 -16.21 28.91
C GLY A 363 1.96 -15.17 29.09
N LEU A 364 1.44 -15.06 30.28
CA LEU A 364 0.40 -14.12 30.68
C LEU A 364 1.00 -13.08 31.62
N ILE A 365 0.82 -11.81 31.30
CA ILE A 365 1.25 -10.70 32.16
C ILE A 365 0.00 -10.04 32.73
N PHE A 366 -0.12 -10.07 34.05
CA PHE A 366 -1.21 -9.42 34.77
C PHE A 366 -0.69 -8.20 35.53
N ARG A 367 -1.45 -7.11 35.49
CA ARG A 367 -1.11 -5.88 36.20
C ARG A 367 -2.36 -5.09 36.54
N ALA A 368 -2.41 -4.51 37.75
CA ALA A 368 -3.45 -3.55 38.13
C ALA A 368 -2.90 -2.11 37.98
N PRO A 369 -3.73 -1.14 37.63
CA PRO A 369 -3.30 0.27 37.48
C PRO A 369 -3.11 0.95 38.86
N ASP A 370 -3.73 0.43 39.94
CA ASP A 370 -3.92 1.10 41.23
C ASP A 370 -3.35 0.38 42.43
N ARG A 371 -2.89 -0.90 42.30
CA ARG A 371 -2.39 -1.73 43.39
C ARG A 371 -1.44 -2.84 42.91
N THR A 372 -0.75 -3.47 43.84
CA THR A 372 -0.07 -4.73 43.58
C THR A 372 -1.10 -5.88 43.59
N LEU A 373 -1.03 -6.75 42.58
CA LEU A 373 -1.87 -7.92 42.45
C LEU A 373 -1.43 -9.03 43.40
N THR A 374 -2.35 -9.86 43.78
CA THR A 374 -2.11 -11.14 44.48
C THR A 374 -2.01 -12.27 43.45
N ASP A 375 -1.32 -13.35 43.82
CA ASP A 375 -1.23 -14.55 42.98
C ASP A 375 -2.60 -15.20 42.71
N ASP A 376 -3.54 -15.10 43.66
CA ASP A 376 -4.89 -15.61 43.50
C ASP A 376 -5.69 -14.85 42.41
N GLU A 377 -5.52 -13.53 42.32
CA GLU A 377 -6.18 -12.71 41.30
C GLU A 377 -5.68 -13.06 39.89
N ALA A 378 -4.36 -13.20 39.70
CA ALA A 378 -3.79 -13.61 38.45
C ALA A 378 -4.17 -15.07 38.07
N SER A 379 -4.18 -15.96 39.06
CA SER A 379 -4.58 -17.36 38.86
C SER A 379 -6.05 -17.49 38.45
N ALA A 380 -6.93 -16.66 38.99
CA ALA A 380 -8.33 -16.62 38.58
C ALA A 380 -8.49 -16.26 37.12
N GLY A 381 -7.76 -15.23 36.60
CA GLY A 381 -7.75 -14.86 35.19
C GLY A 381 -7.23 -15.98 34.30
N ARG A 382 -6.12 -16.62 34.70
CA ARG A 382 -5.53 -17.75 33.95
C ARG A 382 -6.50 -18.94 33.86
N LEU A 383 -7.19 -19.28 34.98
CA LEU A 383 -8.15 -20.37 34.98
C LEU A 383 -9.39 -20.07 34.13
N ALA A 384 -9.91 -18.85 34.19
CA ALA A 384 -11.03 -18.44 33.33
C ALA A 384 -10.68 -18.52 31.83
N ALA A 385 -9.46 -18.13 31.46
CA ALA A 385 -8.95 -18.27 30.10
C ALA A 385 -8.83 -19.75 29.69
N ALA A 386 -8.35 -20.63 30.60
CA ALA A 386 -8.26 -22.05 30.33
C ALA A 386 -9.62 -22.68 30.08
N GLU A 387 -10.62 -22.38 30.95
CA GLU A 387 -11.99 -22.85 30.81
C GLU A 387 -12.64 -22.40 29.49
N ALA A 388 -12.39 -21.15 29.08
CA ALA A 388 -12.90 -20.64 27.83
C ALA A 388 -12.26 -21.37 26.63
N ALA A 389 -10.95 -21.63 26.65
CA ALA A 389 -10.25 -22.38 25.62
C ALA A 389 -10.69 -23.87 25.59
N GLU A 390 -10.91 -24.48 26.73
CA GLU A 390 -11.48 -25.83 26.82
C GLU A 390 -12.86 -25.90 26.15
N LYS A 391 -13.73 -24.96 26.48
CA LYS A 391 -15.10 -24.90 25.95
C LYS A 391 -15.14 -24.67 24.46
N LYS A 392 -14.23 -23.84 23.91
CA LYS A 392 -14.24 -23.42 22.51
C LYS A 392 -13.51 -24.39 21.58
N PHE A 393 -12.39 -24.93 22.04
CA PHE A 393 -11.49 -25.76 21.22
C PHE A 393 -11.30 -27.16 21.75
N GLY A 394 -11.93 -27.57 22.87
CA GLY A 394 -11.62 -28.81 23.54
C GLY A 394 -10.20 -28.85 24.12
N ALA A 395 -9.62 -27.67 24.36
CA ALA A 395 -8.27 -27.56 24.88
C ALA A 395 -8.10 -28.22 26.23
N GLN A 396 -6.95 -28.84 26.47
CA GLN A 396 -6.60 -29.43 27.76
C GLN A 396 -5.41 -28.71 28.36
N MET A 397 -5.57 -28.19 29.57
CA MET A 397 -4.47 -27.54 30.28
C MET A 397 -3.44 -28.61 30.69
N ARG A 398 -2.20 -28.39 30.30
CA ARG A 398 -1.07 -29.22 30.70
C ARG A 398 -0.51 -28.71 32.02
N ALA A 399 -0.35 -29.63 32.96
CA ALA A 399 0.23 -29.32 34.28
C ALA A 399 1.75 -29.08 34.20
#